data_a93c4328aeea58b37222758f2efeca30
#
_entry.id   a93c4328aeea58b37222758f2efeca30
#
_cell.length_a   1.000
_cell.length_b   1.000
_cell.length_c   1.000
_cell.angle_alpha   90.00
_cell.angle_beta   90.00
_cell.angle_gamma   90.00
#
_symmetry.space_group_name_H-M   'P 1'
#
loop_
_entity.id
_entity.type
_entity.pdbx_description
1 polymer ?
#
loop_
_entity_poly.entity_id
_entity_poly.type
_entity_poly.pdbx_seq_one_letter_code
_entity_poly.pdbx_strand_id
1 'polypeptide(L)'
;MRRLALFLLVAAACAGCGSGSNPPTVTVTTIETLPAAPPPSTTQAPAGSTVVPYFIEGNQVAAGEPVETSESGIAAAALRAVLDGPNGRELAAGLTSAILPDTRLLDLAIADGLARVDLSGRFREGEGALATRERLAQVVYTLTQFPTVKSVRLRIDGHTALGDVKLDRGLTRADFEDETPAILVESPGFATAVRSPFTARGTANTFEATLEWELRGASGEVLSKHFETATSGTGTRGTFSFPVTFRVDHATQGTLVVFERSAADGSRIHSRSIPLTLQPK
;
A
#
# COMPACT_ATOMS: atom_id res chain seq x y z
N MET A 1 -6.86 7.12 57.01
CA MET A 1 -7.91 7.93 57.63
C MET A 1 -9.18 7.68 56.80
N ARG A 2 -10.00 6.76 57.21
CA ARG A 2 -11.31 6.90 57.90
C ARG A 2 -12.19 7.92 57.12
N ARG A 3 -13.36 7.58 56.54
CA ARG A 3 -14.56 7.16 57.27
C ARG A 3 -15.57 6.40 56.38
N LEU A 4 -15.98 5.29 56.91
CA LEU A 4 -17.24 4.53 56.69
C LEU A 4 -18.46 5.35 57.18
N ALA A 5 -19.61 5.25 56.53
CA ALA A 5 -20.90 5.54 57.08
C ALA A 5 -21.95 4.59 56.54
N LEU A 6 -22.46 3.80 57.41
CA LEU A 6 -23.53 2.83 57.35
C LEU A 6 -24.80 3.45 58.03
N PHE A 7 -26.00 3.32 57.50
CA PHE A 7 -27.33 3.43 58.20
C PHE A 7 -28.38 2.76 57.34
N LEU A 8 -28.92 1.72 57.72
CA LEU A 8 -29.87 1.15 58.70
C LEU A 8 -31.35 1.35 58.37
N LEU A 9 -32.02 0.23 58.25
CA LEU A 9 -33.42 -0.12 58.11
C LEU A 9 -34.38 0.67 59.03
N VAL A 10 -35.66 0.80 58.57
CA VAL A 10 -36.88 0.66 59.40
C VAL A 10 -38.01 0.04 58.60
N ALA A 11 -38.55 -1.05 59.10
CA ALA A 11 -39.82 -1.70 58.69
C ALA A 11 -40.96 -1.19 59.54
N ALA A 12 -42.18 -1.08 58.99
CA ALA A 12 -43.40 -1.02 59.75
C ALA A 12 -44.52 -1.73 58.96
N ALA A 13 -45.02 -2.73 59.58
CA ALA A 13 -46.24 -3.49 59.18
C ALA A 13 -47.53 -2.84 59.80
N CYS A 14 -48.61 -2.84 59.05
CA CYS A 14 -49.97 -2.76 59.62
C CYS A 14 -50.92 -3.60 58.78
N ALA A 15 -51.58 -4.49 59.45
CA ALA A 15 -52.65 -5.37 58.98
C ALA A 15 -54.00 -4.63 58.87
N GLY A 16 -54.78 -5.02 57.90
CA GLY A 16 -56.20 -4.60 57.78
C GLY A 16 -56.96 -5.59 56.91
N CYS A 17 -57.84 -6.40 57.55
CA CYS A 17 -58.76 -7.33 56.92
C CYS A 17 -59.90 -6.58 56.20
N GLY A 18 -60.32 -7.08 55.05
CA GLY A 18 -61.51 -6.68 54.33
C GLY A 18 -61.87 -7.67 53.24
N SER A 19 -62.92 -8.50 53.50
CA SER A 19 -63.42 -9.48 52.55
C SER A 19 -64.21 -8.83 51.41
N GLY A 20 -63.89 -9.23 50.19
CA GLY A 20 -64.63 -8.85 48.99
C GLY A 20 -64.27 -9.76 47.84
N SER A 21 -65.13 -10.72 47.52
CA SER A 21 -64.96 -11.68 46.42
C SER A 21 -65.25 -11.03 45.07
N ASN A 22 -64.24 -10.83 44.24
CA ASN A 22 -64.38 -10.59 42.80
C ASN A 22 -63.49 -11.59 42.04
N PRO A 23 -64.01 -12.14 40.92
CA PRO A 23 -63.23 -13.10 40.12
C PRO A 23 -61.99 -12.43 39.49
N PRO A 24 -60.92 -13.20 39.30
CA PRO A 24 -59.69 -12.63 38.73
C PRO A 24 -59.89 -12.24 37.27
N THR A 25 -59.72 -10.97 36.99
CA THR A 25 -59.58 -10.48 35.63
C THR A 25 -58.20 -10.93 35.12
N VAL A 26 -58.20 -11.83 34.15
CA VAL A 26 -56.97 -12.23 33.45
C VAL A 26 -56.54 -11.06 32.59
N THR A 27 -55.51 -10.34 33.04
CA THR A 27 -54.84 -9.33 32.21
C THR A 27 -53.95 -10.08 31.22
N VAL A 28 -54.40 -10.15 29.97
CA VAL A 28 -53.56 -10.63 28.87
C VAL A 28 -52.48 -9.56 28.66
N THR A 29 -51.28 -9.81 29.16
CA THR A 29 -50.11 -9.00 28.85
C THR A 29 -49.76 -9.29 27.41
N THR A 30 -50.07 -8.36 26.51
CA THR A 30 -49.58 -8.38 25.13
C THR A 30 -48.06 -8.25 25.21
N ILE A 31 -47.35 -9.32 24.87
CA ILE A 31 -45.90 -9.27 24.70
C ILE A 31 -45.68 -8.46 23.43
N GLU A 32 -45.29 -7.21 23.60
CA GLU A 32 -44.80 -6.37 22.51
C GLU A 32 -43.50 -7.01 21.98
N THR A 33 -43.58 -7.64 20.83
CA THR A 33 -42.44 -8.23 20.16
C THR A 33 -41.51 -7.08 19.76
N LEU A 34 -40.38 -6.92 20.44
CA LEU A 34 -39.34 -6.01 20.03
C LEU A 34 -39.01 -6.31 18.56
N PRO A 35 -38.93 -5.29 17.68
CA PRO A 35 -38.47 -5.52 16.33
C PRO A 35 -37.05 -6.11 16.37
N ALA A 36 -36.88 -7.22 15.65
CA ALA A 36 -35.57 -7.86 15.51
C ALA A 36 -34.54 -6.83 15.05
N ALA A 37 -33.41 -6.75 15.74
CA ALA A 37 -32.31 -5.92 15.34
C ALA A 37 -31.98 -6.23 13.87
N PRO A 38 -31.73 -5.22 13.00
CA PRO A 38 -31.31 -5.47 11.62
C PRO A 38 -30.05 -6.34 11.65
N PRO A 39 -29.93 -7.30 10.70
CA PRO A 39 -28.72 -8.10 10.59
C PRO A 39 -27.51 -7.18 10.49
N PRO A 40 -26.36 -7.53 11.05
CA PRO A 40 -25.16 -6.72 10.93
C PRO A 40 -24.94 -6.44 9.43
N SER A 41 -24.88 -5.17 9.07
CA SER A 41 -24.54 -4.77 7.71
C SER A 41 -23.20 -5.40 7.39
N THR A 42 -23.22 -6.42 6.54
CA THR A 42 -22.03 -6.96 5.93
C THR A 42 -21.45 -5.79 5.14
N THR A 43 -20.41 -5.17 5.66
CA THR A 43 -19.64 -4.16 4.93
C THR A 43 -19.09 -4.90 3.72
N GLN A 44 -19.78 -4.76 2.60
CA GLN A 44 -19.32 -5.27 1.32
C GLN A 44 -17.97 -4.60 1.06
N ALA A 45 -16.92 -5.42 0.96
CA ALA A 45 -15.59 -4.92 0.61
C ALA A 45 -15.73 -4.07 -0.67
N PRO A 46 -15.08 -2.89 -0.74
CA PRO A 46 -15.15 -2.08 -1.95
C PRO A 46 -14.69 -2.92 -3.14
N ALA A 47 -15.48 -2.90 -4.20
CA ALA A 47 -15.19 -3.64 -5.42
C ALA A 47 -13.78 -3.26 -5.92
N GLY A 48 -12.85 -4.26 -5.91
CA GLY A 48 -11.54 -4.19 -6.52
C GLY A 48 -10.62 -3.06 -6.03
N SER A 49 -9.91 -3.29 -4.93
CA SER A 49 -8.75 -2.45 -4.61
C SER A 49 -7.56 -2.89 -5.45
N THR A 50 -6.78 -1.94 -5.97
CA THR A 50 -5.56 -2.22 -6.72
C THR A 50 -4.35 -1.98 -5.82
N VAL A 51 -3.42 -2.93 -5.80
CA VAL A 51 -2.15 -2.85 -5.08
C VAL A 51 -0.98 -3.01 -6.05
N VAL A 52 0.14 -2.37 -5.75
CA VAL A 52 1.35 -2.42 -6.59
C VAL A 52 2.47 -3.12 -5.80
N PRO A 53 2.94 -4.30 -6.23
CA PRO A 53 4.16 -4.88 -5.68
C PRO A 53 5.36 -4.07 -6.16
N TYR A 54 6.41 -3.96 -5.33
CA TYR A 54 7.67 -3.35 -5.75
C TYR A 54 8.73 -4.43 -5.94
N PHE A 55 9.34 -4.42 -7.11
CA PHE A 55 10.39 -5.34 -7.54
C PHE A 55 11.72 -4.60 -7.70
N ILE A 56 12.73 -5.28 -8.26
CA ILE A 56 14.07 -4.74 -8.53
C ILE A 56 14.29 -4.70 -10.05
N GLU A 57 14.72 -3.55 -10.55
CA GLU A 57 15.23 -3.36 -11.90
C GLU A 57 16.69 -2.89 -11.80
N GLY A 58 17.63 -3.69 -12.29
CA GLY A 58 19.04 -3.49 -11.95
C GLY A 58 19.26 -3.71 -10.45
N ASN A 59 19.68 -2.71 -9.72
CA ASN A 59 19.83 -2.74 -8.26
C ASN A 59 18.89 -1.77 -7.55
N GLN A 60 17.80 -1.36 -8.20
CA GLN A 60 16.90 -0.32 -7.72
C GLN A 60 15.45 -0.78 -7.74
N VAL A 61 14.65 -0.23 -6.82
CA VAL A 61 13.22 -0.52 -6.74
C VAL A 61 12.48 0.00 -7.98
N ALA A 62 11.51 -0.78 -8.43
CA ALA A 62 10.61 -0.42 -9.51
C ALA A 62 9.19 -0.88 -9.17
N ALA A 63 8.18 -0.09 -9.54
CA ALA A 63 6.79 -0.45 -9.39
C ALA A 63 6.42 -1.54 -10.41
N GLY A 64 5.89 -2.65 -9.92
CA GLY A 64 5.41 -3.77 -10.73
C GLY A 64 4.04 -3.52 -11.35
N GLU A 65 3.47 -4.57 -11.92
CA GLU A 65 2.13 -4.56 -12.48
C GLU A 65 1.10 -4.44 -11.34
N PRO A 66 0.13 -3.53 -11.45
CA PRO A 66 -0.95 -3.43 -10.46
C PRO A 66 -1.78 -4.71 -10.40
N VAL A 67 -2.01 -5.21 -9.21
CA VAL A 67 -2.80 -6.41 -8.92
C VAL A 67 -4.13 -6.01 -8.31
N GLU A 68 -5.23 -6.47 -8.91
CA GLU A 68 -6.56 -6.29 -8.31
C GLU A 68 -6.76 -7.29 -7.18
N THR A 69 -7.32 -6.82 -6.08
CA THR A 69 -7.64 -7.65 -4.92
C THR A 69 -9.02 -7.32 -4.37
N SER A 70 -9.75 -8.34 -3.97
CA SER A 70 -11.00 -8.24 -3.22
C SER A 70 -10.80 -8.50 -1.72
N GLU A 71 -9.56 -8.70 -1.28
CA GLU A 71 -9.25 -8.95 0.12
C GLU A 71 -9.49 -7.69 0.97
N SER A 72 -10.09 -7.85 2.14
CA SER A 72 -10.25 -6.77 3.12
C SER A 72 -8.90 -6.25 3.65
N GLY A 73 -7.88 -7.10 3.63
CA GLY A 73 -6.50 -6.79 4.04
C GLY A 73 -5.63 -6.38 2.87
N ILE A 74 -5.88 -5.21 2.24
CA ILE A 74 -5.16 -4.75 1.03
C ILE A 74 -3.63 -4.71 1.20
N ALA A 75 -3.13 -4.37 2.39
CA ALA A 75 -1.70 -4.37 2.68
C ALA A 75 -1.12 -5.79 2.70
N ALA A 76 -1.88 -6.76 3.21
CA ALA A 76 -1.49 -8.17 3.17
C ALA A 76 -1.50 -8.71 1.73
N ALA A 77 -2.49 -8.32 0.92
CA ALA A 77 -2.54 -8.67 -0.50
C ALA A 77 -1.34 -8.10 -1.27
N ALA A 78 -0.98 -6.83 -1.05
CA ALA A 78 0.21 -6.22 -1.65
C ALA A 78 1.50 -6.95 -1.25
N LEU A 79 1.60 -7.31 0.03
CA LEU A 79 2.78 -8.01 0.52
C LEU A 79 2.86 -9.44 -0.04
N ARG A 80 1.73 -10.15 -0.18
CA ARG A 80 1.72 -11.46 -0.87
C ARG A 80 2.15 -11.32 -2.33
N ALA A 81 1.63 -10.32 -3.05
CA ALA A 81 2.01 -10.10 -4.45
C ALA A 81 3.53 -9.90 -4.63
N VAL A 82 4.20 -9.17 -3.72
CA VAL A 82 5.66 -9.04 -3.80
C VAL A 82 6.39 -10.32 -3.38
N LEU A 83 5.84 -11.10 -2.44
CA LEU A 83 6.42 -12.39 -2.02
C LEU A 83 6.27 -13.47 -3.09
N ASP A 84 5.21 -13.44 -3.89
CA ASP A 84 5.00 -14.33 -5.04
C ASP A 84 6.00 -14.06 -6.16
N GLY A 85 6.61 -12.87 -6.18
CA GLY A 85 7.61 -12.47 -7.17
C GLY A 85 7.01 -11.92 -8.47
N PRO A 86 7.86 -11.43 -9.38
CA PRO A 86 7.44 -10.85 -10.65
C PRO A 86 6.86 -11.90 -11.59
N ASN A 87 5.81 -11.53 -12.31
CA ASN A 87 5.19 -12.38 -13.33
C ASN A 87 6.06 -12.49 -14.61
N GLY A 88 5.65 -13.34 -15.56
CA GLY A 88 6.44 -13.58 -16.78
C GLY A 88 6.66 -12.35 -17.65
N ARG A 89 5.73 -11.36 -17.66
CA ARG A 89 5.90 -10.09 -18.40
C ARG A 89 6.89 -9.18 -17.70
N GLU A 90 6.83 -9.11 -16.40
CA GLU A 90 7.75 -8.34 -15.56
C GLU A 90 9.16 -8.90 -15.64
N LEU A 91 9.33 -10.23 -15.57
CA LEU A 91 10.62 -10.90 -15.78
C LEU A 91 11.19 -10.61 -17.18
N ALA A 92 10.37 -10.67 -18.22
CA ALA A 92 10.78 -10.36 -19.59
C ALA A 92 11.20 -8.88 -19.77
N ALA A 93 10.67 -7.99 -18.94
CA ALA A 93 11.05 -6.58 -18.89
C ALA A 93 12.26 -6.30 -18.00
N GLY A 94 12.83 -7.30 -17.34
CA GLY A 94 14.02 -7.16 -16.50
C GLY A 94 13.73 -6.89 -15.02
N LEU A 95 12.46 -6.96 -14.57
CA LEU A 95 12.14 -6.91 -13.16
C LEU A 95 12.49 -8.25 -12.50
N THR A 96 13.12 -8.18 -11.35
CA THR A 96 13.52 -9.34 -10.56
C THR A 96 13.09 -9.17 -9.11
N SER A 97 13.18 -10.21 -8.30
CA SER A 97 12.99 -10.14 -6.86
C SER A 97 14.26 -10.59 -6.13
N ALA A 98 14.68 -9.79 -5.16
CA ALA A 98 15.71 -10.20 -4.21
C ALA A 98 15.13 -11.09 -3.11
N ILE A 99 13.79 -11.08 -2.89
CA ILE A 99 13.09 -11.96 -1.96
C ILE A 99 13.08 -13.37 -2.54
N LEU A 100 13.53 -14.34 -1.75
CA LEU A 100 13.59 -15.72 -2.21
C LEU A 100 12.20 -16.34 -2.30
N PRO A 101 11.96 -17.20 -3.29
CA PRO A 101 10.73 -17.99 -3.40
C PRO A 101 10.43 -18.75 -2.10
N ASP A 102 9.17 -19.06 -1.84
CA ASP A 102 8.68 -19.71 -0.62
C ASP A 102 8.83 -18.88 0.68
N THR A 103 9.21 -17.61 0.57
CA THR A 103 9.08 -16.67 1.71
C THR A 103 7.60 -16.45 2.01
N ARG A 104 7.19 -16.65 3.26
CA ARG A 104 5.78 -16.56 3.68
C ARG A 104 5.55 -15.40 4.63
N LEU A 105 4.41 -14.75 4.51
CA LEU A 105 3.88 -13.83 5.50
C LEU A 105 3.34 -14.64 6.68
N LEU A 106 3.90 -14.42 7.88
CA LEU A 106 3.46 -15.05 9.12
C LEU A 106 2.48 -14.17 9.88
N ASP A 107 2.75 -12.85 9.94
CA ASP A 107 1.88 -11.87 10.61
C ASP A 107 2.02 -10.48 9.98
N LEU A 108 0.93 -9.72 10.00
CA LEU A 108 0.89 -8.31 9.60
C LEU A 108 -0.12 -7.54 10.46
N ALA A 109 0.37 -6.56 11.21
CA ALA A 109 -0.47 -5.63 11.95
C ALA A 109 -0.08 -4.18 11.62
N ILE A 110 -1.07 -3.32 11.42
CA ILE A 110 -0.87 -1.89 11.12
C ILE A 110 -1.57 -1.07 12.21
N ALA A 111 -0.79 -0.26 12.91
CA ALA A 111 -1.30 0.67 13.92
C ALA A 111 -0.40 1.91 13.98
N ASP A 112 -0.98 3.09 14.18
CA ASP A 112 -0.25 4.36 14.41
C ASP A 112 0.80 4.67 13.33
N GLY A 113 0.52 4.33 12.07
CA GLY A 113 1.44 4.54 10.97
C GLY A 113 2.57 3.52 10.86
N LEU A 114 2.62 2.53 11.73
CA LEU A 114 3.62 1.47 11.74
C LEU A 114 3.03 0.14 11.28
N ALA A 115 3.55 -0.43 10.19
CA ALA A 115 3.31 -1.80 9.82
C ALA A 115 4.32 -2.72 10.52
N ARG A 116 3.83 -3.69 11.30
CA ARG A 116 4.62 -4.76 11.90
C ARG A 116 4.43 -6.01 11.06
N VAL A 117 5.51 -6.48 10.48
CA VAL A 117 5.52 -7.64 9.57
C VAL A 117 6.36 -8.73 10.16
N ASP A 118 5.86 -9.96 10.15
CA ASP A 118 6.66 -11.15 10.43
C ASP A 118 6.70 -12.05 9.20
N LEU A 119 7.90 -12.37 8.73
CA LEU A 119 8.14 -13.21 7.57
C LEU A 119 8.82 -14.52 8.00
N SER A 120 8.64 -15.58 7.22
CA SER A 120 9.34 -16.85 7.48
C SER A 120 10.85 -16.74 7.33
N GLY A 121 11.58 -17.64 7.98
CA GLY A 121 13.05 -17.72 7.97
C GLY A 121 13.67 -17.75 6.58
N ARG A 122 12.91 -18.19 5.58
CA ARG A 122 13.31 -18.16 4.17
C ARG A 122 13.77 -16.78 3.70
N PHE A 123 13.15 -15.70 4.22
CA PHE A 123 13.55 -14.32 3.94
C PHE A 123 15.00 -14.01 4.33
N ARG A 124 15.54 -14.72 5.29
CA ARG A 124 16.92 -14.55 5.80
C ARG A 124 17.96 -15.18 4.88
N GLU A 125 17.57 -16.18 4.13
CA GLU A 125 18.47 -16.93 3.28
C GLU A 125 18.94 -16.09 2.08
N GLY A 126 20.08 -16.45 1.51
CA GLY A 126 20.74 -15.67 0.45
C GLY A 126 21.80 -14.73 1.00
N GLU A 127 22.88 -14.60 0.26
CA GLU A 127 24.08 -13.90 0.67
C GLU A 127 24.14 -12.47 0.09
N GLY A 128 24.90 -11.61 0.77
CA GLY A 128 25.24 -10.27 0.32
C GLY A 128 24.43 -9.15 0.97
N ALA A 129 25.15 -8.09 1.34
CA ALA A 129 24.55 -6.91 1.95
C ALA A 129 23.57 -6.21 1.01
N LEU A 130 23.91 -6.12 -0.29
CA LEU A 130 23.05 -5.51 -1.31
C LEU A 130 21.72 -6.26 -1.45
N ALA A 131 21.75 -7.58 -1.64
CA ALA A 131 20.54 -8.39 -1.75
C ALA A 131 19.66 -8.30 -0.49
N THR A 132 20.27 -8.14 0.68
CA THR A 132 19.54 -7.91 1.94
C THR A 132 18.84 -6.55 1.93
N ARG A 133 19.50 -5.49 1.49
CA ARG A 133 18.92 -4.15 1.37
C ARG A 133 17.79 -4.12 0.34
N GLU A 134 17.99 -4.73 -0.83
CA GLU A 134 16.97 -4.84 -1.88
C GLU A 134 15.71 -5.57 -1.38
N ARG A 135 15.86 -6.69 -0.65
CA ARG A 135 14.72 -7.40 -0.03
C ARG A 135 13.92 -6.52 0.93
N LEU A 136 14.64 -5.80 1.80
CA LEU A 136 14.02 -4.88 2.74
C LEU A 136 13.33 -3.72 2.01
N ALA A 137 13.97 -3.15 0.98
CA ALA A 137 13.41 -2.08 0.16
C ALA A 137 12.11 -2.53 -0.52
N GLN A 138 12.06 -3.74 -1.11
CA GLN A 138 10.85 -4.28 -1.72
C GLN A 138 9.66 -4.30 -0.74
N VAL A 139 9.87 -4.80 0.48
CA VAL A 139 8.83 -4.85 1.52
C VAL A 139 8.42 -3.44 1.96
N VAL A 140 9.38 -2.55 2.20
CA VAL A 140 9.12 -1.18 2.66
C VAL A 140 8.36 -0.39 1.59
N TYR A 141 8.80 -0.43 0.33
CA TYR A 141 8.12 0.27 -0.76
C TYR A 141 6.72 -0.27 -1.00
N THR A 142 6.54 -1.59 -0.95
CA THR A 142 5.23 -2.23 -1.12
C THR A 142 4.25 -1.83 -0.02
N LEU A 143 4.67 -1.72 1.23
CA LEU A 143 3.76 -1.36 2.32
C LEU A 143 3.55 0.15 2.48
N THR A 144 4.56 0.96 2.19
CA THR A 144 4.45 2.43 2.30
C THR A 144 3.77 3.09 1.09
N GLN A 145 3.26 2.32 0.13
CA GLN A 145 2.31 2.84 -0.87
C GLN A 145 0.98 3.27 -0.22
N PHE A 146 0.63 2.70 0.92
CA PHE A 146 -0.60 3.05 1.65
C PHE A 146 -0.38 4.28 2.53
N PRO A 147 -1.23 5.32 2.42
CA PRO A 147 -1.08 6.55 3.21
C PRO A 147 -1.09 6.34 4.73
N THR A 148 -1.70 5.25 5.19
CA THR A 148 -1.78 4.85 6.59
C THR A 148 -0.50 4.21 7.12
N VAL A 149 0.48 3.87 6.26
CA VAL A 149 1.76 3.25 6.62
C VAL A 149 2.89 4.24 6.39
N LYS A 150 3.56 4.65 7.44
CA LYS A 150 4.70 5.59 7.42
C LYS A 150 6.03 4.89 7.58
N SER A 151 6.04 3.76 8.27
CA SER A 151 7.24 2.95 8.49
C SER A 151 6.88 1.47 8.64
N VAL A 152 7.86 0.61 8.44
CA VAL A 152 7.72 -0.85 8.49
C VAL A 152 8.74 -1.41 9.48
N ARG A 153 8.29 -2.20 10.44
CA ARG A 153 9.15 -2.98 11.33
C ARG A 153 9.04 -4.45 10.99
N LEU A 154 10.18 -5.04 10.64
CA LEU A 154 10.23 -6.45 10.26
C LEU A 154 10.66 -7.33 11.42
N ARG A 155 10.16 -8.56 11.40
CA ARG A 155 10.63 -9.72 12.13
C ARG A 155 10.80 -10.86 11.16
N ILE A 156 11.71 -11.77 11.46
CA ILE A 156 11.93 -12.97 10.69
C ILE A 156 11.87 -14.15 11.66
N ASP A 157 10.81 -14.97 11.57
CA ASP A 157 10.47 -15.98 12.59
C ASP A 157 10.44 -15.38 14.00
N GLY A 158 9.82 -14.20 14.16
CA GLY A 158 9.75 -13.46 15.42
C GLY A 158 11.02 -12.71 15.84
N HIS A 159 12.15 -12.85 15.15
CA HIS A 159 13.43 -12.22 15.48
C HIS A 159 13.62 -10.87 14.78
N THR A 160 14.21 -9.90 15.47
CA THR A 160 14.42 -8.51 14.99
C THR A 160 15.83 -8.27 14.45
N ALA A 161 16.49 -9.29 13.92
CA ALA A 161 17.81 -9.18 13.31
C ALA A 161 17.87 -9.95 11.99
N LEU A 162 18.54 -9.38 10.99
CA LEU A 162 18.79 -9.97 9.68
C LEU A 162 20.27 -9.74 9.34
N GLY A 163 21.12 -10.73 9.66
CA GLY A 163 22.56 -10.55 9.65
C GLY A 163 22.95 -9.41 10.60
N ASP A 164 23.71 -8.44 10.10
CA ASP A 164 24.13 -7.24 10.85
C ASP A 164 23.06 -6.15 10.86
N VAL A 165 21.96 -6.30 10.13
CA VAL A 165 20.88 -5.31 10.06
C VAL A 165 19.92 -5.48 11.23
N LYS A 166 19.79 -4.43 12.05
CA LYS A 166 18.82 -4.38 13.14
C LYS A 166 17.45 -3.98 12.59
N LEU A 167 16.45 -4.82 12.87
CA LEU A 167 15.05 -4.64 12.43
C LEU A 167 14.14 -4.16 13.58
N ASP A 168 14.72 -3.71 14.68
CA ASP A 168 14.02 -3.27 15.90
C ASP A 168 13.36 -1.89 15.77
N ARG A 169 13.81 -1.09 14.79
CA ARG A 169 13.21 0.20 14.44
C ARG A 169 12.26 0.13 13.24
N GLY A 170 11.43 1.15 13.08
CA GLY A 170 10.67 1.34 11.83
C GLY A 170 11.60 1.76 10.70
N LEU A 171 11.55 1.04 9.59
CA LEU A 171 12.24 1.38 8.34
C LEU A 171 11.32 2.22 7.46
N THR A 172 11.88 3.19 6.77
CA THR A 172 11.19 4.09 5.85
C THR A 172 11.83 4.04 4.47
N ARG A 173 11.23 4.63 3.47
CA ARG A 173 11.83 4.74 2.12
C ARG A 173 13.16 5.48 2.14
N ALA A 174 13.33 6.47 3.03
CA ALA A 174 14.58 7.22 3.15
C ALA A 174 15.79 6.35 3.59
N ASP A 175 15.53 5.19 4.22
CA ASP A 175 16.59 4.23 4.57
C ASP A 175 17.16 3.50 3.34
N PHE A 176 16.50 3.63 2.18
CA PHE A 176 16.79 2.92 0.93
C PHE A 176 16.99 3.87 -0.25
N GLU A 177 17.55 5.05 -0.01
CA GLU A 177 17.80 6.04 -1.09
C GLU A 177 18.74 5.47 -2.15
N ASP A 178 19.75 4.69 -1.76
CA ASP A 178 20.69 4.06 -2.69
C ASP A 178 20.04 2.99 -3.57
N GLU A 179 19.00 2.31 -3.07
CA GLU A 179 18.20 1.33 -3.80
C GLU A 179 17.02 1.99 -4.55
N THR A 180 16.91 3.31 -4.47
CA THR A 180 15.84 4.06 -5.14
C THR A 180 16.39 4.78 -6.36
N PRO A 181 15.79 4.61 -7.54
CA PRO A 181 16.24 5.33 -8.73
C PRO A 181 16.08 6.84 -8.58
N ALA A 182 16.90 7.61 -9.26
CA ALA A 182 16.78 9.07 -9.26
C ALA A 182 15.35 9.51 -9.64
N ILE A 183 14.70 8.79 -10.55
CA ILE A 183 13.27 8.97 -10.88
C ILE A 183 12.56 7.65 -10.67
N LEU A 184 11.61 7.60 -9.73
CA LEU A 184 10.72 6.46 -9.48
C LEU A 184 9.30 6.83 -9.90
N VAL A 185 8.79 6.20 -10.95
CA VAL A 185 7.38 6.31 -11.36
C VAL A 185 6.58 5.27 -10.59
N GLU A 186 5.61 5.71 -9.81
CA GLU A 186 4.78 4.84 -8.98
C GLU A 186 3.39 4.61 -9.59
N SER A 187 2.94 5.53 -10.43
CA SER A 187 1.68 5.44 -11.17
C SER A 187 1.82 6.19 -12.52
N PRO A 188 1.35 5.62 -13.62
CA PRO A 188 0.82 4.27 -13.74
C PRO A 188 1.91 3.20 -13.47
N GLY A 189 1.50 2.05 -12.92
CA GLY A 189 2.39 0.91 -12.76
C GLY A 189 2.69 0.22 -14.09
N PHE A 190 3.58 -0.77 -14.05
CA PHE A 190 3.96 -1.57 -15.22
C PHE A 190 2.74 -2.17 -15.92
N ALA A 191 2.71 -2.13 -17.24
CA ALA A 191 1.67 -2.69 -18.13
C ALA A 191 0.23 -2.22 -17.88
N THR A 192 0.02 -1.14 -17.10
CA THR A 192 -1.31 -0.61 -16.80
C THR A 192 -2.03 -0.15 -18.07
N ALA A 193 -3.32 -0.47 -18.18
CA ALA A 193 -4.20 0.10 -19.18
C ALA A 193 -4.65 1.51 -18.75
N VAL A 194 -4.37 2.52 -19.57
CA VAL A 194 -4.67 3.92 -19.28
C VAL A 194 -5.58 4.55 -20.32
N ARG A 195 -6.44 5.48 -19.89
CA ARG A 195 -7.26 6.34 -20.73
C ARG A 195 -6.83 7.79 -20.58
N SER A 196 -7.00 8.57 -21.64
CA SER A 196 -6.66 10.00 -21.62
C SER A 196 -7.79 10.84 -20.99
N PRO A 197 -7.46 11.78 -20.04
CA PRO A 197 -6.18 11.95 -19.41
C PRO A 197 -5.92 10.92 -18.30
N PHE A 198 -4.66 10.56 -18.04
CA PHE A 198 -4.26 9.88 -16.82
C PHE A 198 -3.25 10.74 -16.03
N THR A 199 -3.05 10.41 -14.76
CA THR A 199 -2.07 11.11 -13.93
C THR A 199 -0.85 10.23 -13.70
N ALA A 200 0.33 10.73 -14.06
CA ALA A 200 1.59 10.13 -13.67
C ALA A 200 2.06 10.70 -12.34
N ARG A 201 2.52 9.85 -11.44
CA ARG A 201 2.99 10.21 -10.09
C ARG A 201 4.21 9.40 -9.70
N GLY A 202 5.01 10.00 -8.82
CA GLY A 202 6.18 9.33 -8.30
C GLY A 202 7.06 10.25 -7.47
N THR A 203 8.30 9.83 -7.31
CA THR A 203 9.31 10.62 -6.61
C THR A 203 10.55 10.82 -7.49
N ALA A 204 11.24 11.92 -7.29
CA ALA A 204 12.47 12.24 -8.01
C ALA A 204 13.50 12.91 -7.10
N ASN A 205 14.77 12.61 -7.35
CA ASN A 205 15.92 13.29 -6.80
C ASN A 205 16.86 13.67 -7.96
N THR A 206 16.42 14.66 -8.72
CA THR A 206 17.07 15.17 -9.94
C THR A 206 17.68 16.53 -9.70
N PHE A 207 18.61 16.93 -10.56
CA PHE A 207 19.20 18.28 -10.51
C PHE A 207 18.12 19.34 -10.71
N GLU A 208 18.08 20.35 -9.85
CA GLU A 208 17.06 21.41 -9.83
C GLU A 208 15.62 20.92 -9.78
N ALA A 209 15.40 19.70 -9.28
CA ALA A 209 14.08 19.06 -9.20
C ALA A 209 13.38 18.89 -10.58
N THR A 210 14.09 19.07 -11.69
CA THR A 210 13.49 19.05 -13.03
C THR A 210 13.55 17.67 -13.64
N LEU A 211 12.47 17.27 -14.30
CA LEU A 211 12.36 16.04 -15.09
C LEU A 211 11.56 16.30 -16.36
N GLU A 212 11.87 15.56 -17.42
CA GLU A 212 11.11 15.55 -18.66
C GLU A 212 10.39 14.21 -18.84
N TRP A 213 9.31 14.23 -19.58
CA TRP A 213 8.62 13.02 -19.95
C TRP A 213 8.11 13.03 -21.40
N GLU A 214 8.01 11.83 -21.95
CA GLU A 214 7.43 11.56 -23.27
C GLU A 214 6.49 10.36 -23.18
N LEU A 215 5.28 10.49 -23.69
CA LEU A 215 4.43 9.33 -23.99
C LEU A 215 4.65 8.95 -25.45
N ARG A 216 5.10 7.74 -25.67
CA ARG A 216 5.35 7.18 -27.00
C ARG A 216 4.31 6.13 -27.35
N GLY A 217 3.91 6.08 -28.61
CA GLY A 217 3.07 5.02 -29.17
C GLY A 217 3.88 3.78 -29.55
N ALA A 218 3.19 2.78 -30.12
CA ALA A 218 3.75 1.47 -30.45
C ALA A 218 4.91 1.52 -31.47
N SER A 219 4.90 2.46 -32.40
CA SER A 219 5.97 2.67 -33.40
C SER A 219 7.09 3.60 -32.88
N GLY A 220 7.01 4.05 -31.62
CA GLY A 220 7.97 4.94 -31.00
C GLY A 220 7.72 6.44 -31.23
N GLU A 221 6.65 6.80 -31.94
CA GLU A 221 6.23 8.18 -32.17
C GLU A 221 5.88 8.86 -30.85
N VAL A 222 6.20 10.15 -30.71
CA VAL A 222 5.88 10.93 -29.52
C VAL A 222 4.43 11.43 -29.61
N LEU A 223 3.56 10.89 -28.78
CA LEU A 223 2.15 11.29 -28.67
C LEU A 223 1.97 12.53 -27.80
N SER A 224 2.78 12.67 -26.75
CA SER A 224 2.73 13.81 -25.83
C SER A 224 4.07 13.91 -25.12
N LYS A 225 4.50 15.13 -24.77
CA LYS A 225 5.72 15.39 -23.99
C LYS A 225 5.64 16.71 -23.25
N HIS A 226 6.29 16.78 -22.12
CA HIS A 226 6.45 18.01 -21.32
C HIS A 226 7.65 17.90 -20.38
N PHE A 227 7.89 18.98 -19.62
CA PHE A 227 8.77 18.96 -18.44
C PHE A 227 7.95 19.21 -17.18
N GLU A 228 8.45 18.76 -16.05
CA GLU A 228 7.82 18.92 -14.75
C GLU A 228 8.86 19.27 -13.69
N THR A 229 8.40 19.85 -12.59
CA THR A 229 9.23 20.14 -11.43
C THR A 229 8.71 19.36 -10.24
N ALA A 230 9.55 18.51 -9.65
CA ALA A 230 9.24 17.85 -8.41
C ALA A 230 9.25 18.84 -7.23
N THR A 231 8.67 18.47 -6.11
CA THR A 231 8.59 19.33 -4.92
C THR A 231 9.96 19.63 -4.30
N SER A 232 10.98 18.86 -4.65
CA SER A 232 12.37 19.02 -4.19
C SER A 232 13.30 18.22 -5.10
N GLY A 233 14.62 18.49 -5.05
CA GLY A 233 15.66 17.81 -5.83
C GLY A 233 17.04 18.12 -5.27
N THR A 234 18.09 17.80 -6.03
CA THR A 234 19.49 18.10 -5.70
C THR A 234 19.87 17.58 -4.31
N GLY A 235 19.74 16.27 -4.11
CA GLY A 235 20.06 15.59 -2.85
C GLY A 235 18.89 15.41 -1.90
N THR A 236 17.74 16.01 -2.20
CA THR A 236 16.51 15.80 -1.41
C THR A 236 15.40 15.28 -2.32
N ARG A 237 14.93 14.06 -2.06
CA ARG A 237 13.87 13.44 -2.87
C ARG A 237 12.56 14.20 -2.73
N GLY A 238 12.01 14.64 -3.86
CA GLY A 238 10.71 15.27 -3.97
C GLY A 238 9.66 14.36 -4.58
N THR A 239 8.42 14.82 -4.64
CA THR A 239 7.30 14.14 -5.31
C THR A 239 6.96 14.88 -6.60
N PHE A 240 6.47 14.16 -7.60
CA PHE A 240 5.86 14.75 -8.80
C PHE A 240 4.48 14.17 -9.07
N SER A 241 3.64 14.96 -9.73
CA SER A 241 2.32 14.53 -10.18
C SER A 241 1.88 15.40 -11.36
N PHE A 242 1.69 14.79 -12.52
CA PHE A 242 1.28 15.52 -13.72
C PHE A 242 0.27 14.76 -14.57
N PRO A 243 -0.65 15.48 -15.27
CA PRO A 243 -1.59 14.88 -16.20
C PRO A 243 -0.90 14.58 -17.54
N VAL A 244 -1.20 13.42 -18.09
CA VAL A 244 -0.78 13.01 -19.44
C VAL A 244 -2.02 12.91 -20.33
N THR A 245 -2.06 13.69 -21.39
CA THR A 245 -3.12 13.67 -22.39
C THR A 245 -2.61 13.05 -23.69
N PHE A 246 -3.42 12.23 -24.32
CA PHE A 246 -3.10 11.61 -25.63
C PHE A 246 -4.38 11.28 -26.39
N ARG A 247 -4.22 10.88 -27.64
CA ARG A 247 -5.30 10.38 -28.48
C ARG A 247 -4.82 9.15 -29.25
N VAL A 248 -5.61 8.09 -29.17
CA VAL A 248 -5.47 6.88 -30.01
C VAL A 248 -6.83 6.44 -30.46
N ASP A 249 -6.93 5.85 -31.64
CA ASP A 249 -8.21 5.44 -32.23
C ASP A 249 -8.60 4.02 -31.81
N HIS A 250 -7.63 3.21 -31.37
CA HIS A 250 -7.84 1.84 -30.88
C HIS A 250 -6.84 1.56 -29.76
N ALA A 251 -7.10 0.51 -28.98
CA ALA A 251 -6.20 0.08 -27.94
C ALA A 251 -4.85 -0.33 -28.55
N THR A 252 -3.76 0.24 -28.05
CA THR A 252 -2.40 0.02 -28.55
C THR A 252 -1.38 0.03 -27.43
N GLN A 253 -0.21 -0.53 -27.70
CA GLN A 253 0.91 -0.43 -26.76
C GLN A 253 1.48 0.98 -26.80
N GLY A 254 2.00 1.43 -25.64
CA GLY A 254 2.72 2.67 -25.52
C GLY A 254 3.73 2.60 -24.40
N THR A 255 4.55 3.64 -24.28
CA THR A 255 5.56 3.72 -23.23
C THR A 255 5.61 5.15 -22.69
N LEU A 256 5.45 5.30 -21.38
CA LEU A 256 5.78 6.55 -20.71
C LEU A 256 7.27 6.50 -20.37
N VAL A 257 8.04 7.43 -20.94
CA VAL A 257 9.47 7.60 -20.67
C VAL A 257 9.63 8.85 -19.83
N VAL A 258 10.22 8.73 -18.65
CA VAL A 258 10.54 9.85 -17.76
C VAL A 258 12.05 9.89 -17.56
N PHE A 259 12.66 11.06 -17.68
CA PHE A 259 14.11 11.19 -17.66
C PHE A 259 14.55 12.58 -17.18
N GLU A 260 15.81 12.69 -16.83
CA GLU A 260 16.48 13.94 -16.51
C GLU A 260 17.38 14.37 -17.67
N ARG A 261 17.53 15.69 -17.86
CA ARG A 261 18.56 16.23 -18.74
C ARG A 261 19.84 16.50 -17.98
N SER A 262 20.93 15.93 -18.46
CA SER A 262 22.25 16.24 -17.93
C SER A 262 22.56 17.74 -18.09
N ALA A 263 22.91 18.40 -17.00
CA ALA A 263 23.34 19.80 -17.04
C ALA A 263 24.68 19.98 -17.78
N ALA A 264 25.44 18.92 -17.97
CA ALA A 264 26.74 18.98 -18.62
C ALA A 264 26.63 19.04 -20.15
N ASP A 265 25.72 18.27 -20.75
CA ASP A 265 25.66 18.08 -22.21
C ASP A 265 24.23 17.95 -22.77
N GLY A 266 23.21 18.04 -21.94
CA GLY A 266 21.83 17.91 -22.34
C GLY A 266 21.42 16.48 -22.71
N SER A 267 22.28 15.46 -22.51
CA SER A 267 21.92 14.06 -22.73
C SER A 267 20.84 13.58 -21.78
N ARG A 268 20.14 12.51 -22.14
CA ARG A 268 19.17 11.87 -21.24
C ARG A 268 19.90 10.99 -20.24
N ILE A 269 19.65 11.24 -18.96
CA ILE A 269 20.13 10.43 -17.84
C ILE A 269 18.95 10.00 -16.99
N HIS A 270 19.15 9.02 -16.11
CA HIS A 270 18.15 8.52 -15.15
C HIS A 270 16.79 8.16 -15.80
N SER A 271 16.83 7.68 -17.06
CA SER A 271 15.63 7.32 -17.81
C SER A 271 14.90 6.14 -17.20
N ARG A 272 13.57 6.28 -17.08
CA ARG A 272 12.65 5.20 -16.74
C ARG A 272 11.61 5.04 -17.82
N SER A 273 11.38 3.80 -18.23
CA SER A 273 10.42 3.44 -19.28
C SER A 273 9.34 2.56 -18.71
N ILE A 274 8.10 3.03 -18.71
CA ILE A 274 6.95 2.32 -18.17
C ILE A 274 6.08 1.86 -19.36
N PRO A 275 6.06 0.57 -19.71
CA PRO A 275 5.16 0.03 -20.71
C PRO A 275 3.70 0.22 -20.29
N LEU A 276 2.84 0.60 -21.22
CA LEU A 276 1.42 0.87 -20.97
C LEU A 276 0.57 0.28 -22.09
N THR A 277 -0.72 0.05 -21.79
CA THR A 277 -1.73 -0.16 -22.81
C THR A 277 -2.57 1.11 -22.93
N LEU A 278 -2.41 1.85 -24.03
CA LEU A 278 -3.16 3.07 -24.32
C LEU A 278 -4.54 2.70 -24.84
N GLN A 279 -5.58 3.21 -24.22
CA GLN A 279 -6.96 2.94 -24.61
C GLN A 279 -7.61 4.18 -25.27
N PRO A 280 -8.47 4.01 -26.28
CA PRO A 280 -9.24 5.11 -26.84
C PRO A 280 -10.14 5.73 -25.78
N LYS A 281 -10.54 6.96 -26.04
CA LYS A 281 -11.37 7.77 -25.14
C LYS A 281 -12.79 7.19 -25.00
#